data_ad6508b923ef864056165dba6d35805b
#
_entry.id   ad6508b923ef864056165dba6d35805b
#
_cell.length_a   1.000
_cell.length_b   1.000
_cell.length_c   1.000
_cell.angle_alpha   90.00
_cell.angle_beta   90.00
_cell.angle_gamma   90.00
#
_symmetry.space_group_name_H-M   'P 1'
#
loop_
_entity.id
_entity.type
_entity.pdbx_description
1 polymer ?
#
loop_
_entity_poly.entity_id
_entity_poly.type
_entity_poly.pdbx_seq_one_letter_code
_entity_poly.pdbx_strand_id
1 'polypeptide(L)' 'MEFASQYELYKKILPAFKVKKRLLEHNQINDITNEDIWKYLIENKWKHSHNLTLSEIINDIISLDVEKIR' A
#
# COMPACT_ATOMS: atom_id res chain seq x y z
N MET A 1 -13.29 -4.04 1.16
CA MET A 1 -13.10 -2.60 1.15
C MET A 1 -14.34 -1.92 0.59
N GLU A 2 -14.81 -0.93 1.30
CA GLU A 2 -16.06 -0.25 1.00
C GLU A 2 -15.83 1.06 0.23
N PHE A 3 -15.29 0.95 -0.97
CA PHE A 3 -15.09 2.11 -1.83
C PHE A 3 -15.81 1.90 -3.15
N ALA A 4 -16.28 2.99 -3.74
CA ALA A 4 -17.05 2.94 -4.98
C ALA A 4 -16.27 2.27 -6.11
N SER A 5 -14.94 2.41 -6.09
CA SER A 5 -14.08 1.72 -7.04
C SER A 5 -12.67 1.64 -6.47
N GLN A 6 -11.90 0.67 -6.95
CA GLN A 6 -10.50 0.56 -6.58
C GLN A 6 -9.69 1.77 -7.06
N TYR A 7 -10.12 2.36 -8.16
CA TYR A 7 -9.47 3.55 -8.70
C TYR A 7 -9.59 4.73 -7.75
N GLU A 8 -10.78 4.95 -7.20
CA GLU A 8 -10.97 6.04 -6.23
C GLU A 8 -10.14 5.84 -4.98
N LEU A 9 -10.10 4.60 -4.49
CA LEU A 9 -9.30 4.27 -3.32
C LEU A 9 -7.83 4.53 -3.60
N TYR A 10 -7.33 4.02 -4.72
CA TYR A 10 -5.94 4.19 -5.11
C TYR A 10 -5.56 5.67 -5.17
N LYS A 11 -6.44 6.48 -5.75
CA LYS A 11 -6.22 7.91 -5.88
C LYS A 11 -6.10 8.60 -4.53
N LYS A 12 -6.92 8.17 -3.57
CA LYS A 12 -6.91 8.75 -2.23
C LYS A 12 -5.67 8.37 -1.43
N ILE A 13 -5.07 7.23 -1.72
CA ILE A 13 -3.91 6.74 -0.99
C ILE A 13 -2.58 7.02 -1.70
N LEU A 14 -2.62 7.69 -2.85
CA LEU A 14 -1.38 8.05 -3.55
C LEU A 14 -0.38 8.78 -2.67
N PRO A 15 -0.79 9.71 -1.78
CA PRO A 15 0.18 10.35 -0.90
C PRO A 15 0.94 9.35 -0.02
N ALA A 16 0.27 8.28 0.41
CA ALA A 16 0.94 7.25 1.20
C ALA A 16 2.00 6.53 0.38
N PHE A 17 1.72 6.26 -0.89
CA PHE A 17 2.69 5.65 -1.78
C PHE A 17 3.90 6.56 -2.01
N LYS A 18 3.68 7.86 -2.09
CA LYS A 18 4.78 8.81 -2.26
C LYS A 18 5.71 8.79 -1.05
N VAL A 19 5.14 8.75 0.15
CA VAL A 19 5.91 8.64 1.39
C VAL A 19 6.68 7.32 1.41
N LYS A 20 6.00 6.24 1.07
CA LYS A 20 6.62 4.91 1.06
C LYS A 20 7.76 4.84 0.06
N LYS A 21 7.56 5.39 -1.13
CA LYS A 21 8.61 5.42 -2.14
C LYS A 21 9.84 6.16 -1.64
N ARG A 22 9.65 7.28 -0.96
CA ARG A 22 10.75 8.05 -0.40
C ARG A 22 11.51 7.24 0.64
N LEU A 23 10.79 6.51 1.49
CA LEU A 23 11.40 5.65 2.50
C LEU A 23 12.22 4.54 1.84
N LEU A 24 11.69 3.95 0.78
CA LEU A 24 12.39 2.90 0.05
C LEU A 24 13.66 3.43 -0.61
N GLU A 25 13.59 4.60 -1.23
CA GLU A 25 14.76 5.23 -1.84
C GLU A 25 15.84 5.52 -0.79
N HIS A 26 15.41 5.94 0.39
CA HIS A 26 16.32 6.22 1.50
C HIS A 26 17.07 4.95 1.92
N ASN A 27 16.44 3.80 1.77
CA ASN A 27 17.04 2.51 2.08
C ASN A 27 17.62 1.83 0.85
N GLN A 28 17.76 2.57 -0.26
CA GLN A 28 18.33 2.07 -1.51
C GLN A 28 17.55 0.91 -2.12
N ILE A 29 16.24 0.90 -1.90
CA ILE A 29 15.35 -0.10 -2.49
C ILE A 29 14.62 0.55 -3.66
N ASN A 30 14.98 0.16 -4.89
CA ASN A 30 14.44 0.78 -6.10
C ASN A 30 13.69 -0.21 -6.99
N ASP A 31 13.60 -1.46 -6.59
CA ASP A 31 12.99 -2.52 -7.39
C ASP A 31 11.54 -2.82 -7.00
N ILE A 32 10.99 -2.08 -6.05
CA ILE A 32 9.61 -2.25 -5.60
C ILE A 32 8.76 -1.10 -6.13
N THR A 33 7.68 -1.43 -6.83
CA THR A 33 6.77 -0.42 -7.37
C THR A 33 5.54 -0.27 -6.48
N ASN A 34 4.78 0.80 -6.72
CA ASN A 34 3.51 1.00 -6.02
C ASN A 34 2.55 -0.17 -6.27
N GLU A 35 2.57 -0.69 -7.50
CA GLU A 35 1.72 -1.81 -7.87
C GLU A 35 2.09 -3.07 -7.09
N ASP A 36 3.36 -3.31 -6.87
CA ASP A 36 3.83 -4.45 -6.08
C ASP A 36 3.28 -4.38 -4.66
N ILE A 37 3.36 -3.21 -4.05
CA ILE A 37 2.87 -3.00 -2.70
C ILE A 37 1.35 -3.19 -2.64
N TRP A 38 0.65 -2.59 -3.58
CA TRP A 38 -0.81 -2.65 -3.66
C TRP A 38 -1.28 -4.08 -3.80
N LYS A 39 -0.71 -4.79 -4.75
CA LYS A 39 -1.08 -6.17 -5.02
C LYS A 39 -0.81 -7.07 -3.81
N TYR A 40 0.34 -6.90 -3.19
CA TYR A 40 0.71 -7.70 -2.02
C TYR A 40 -0.30 -7.49 -0.89
N LEU A 41 -0.66 -6.24 -0.60
CA LEU A 41 -1.58 -5.95 0.48
C LEU A 41 -2.98 -6.50 0.20
N ILE A 42 -3.45 -6.38 -1.04
CA ILE A 42 -4.75 -6.91 -1.41
C ILE A 42 -4.78 -8.43 -1.23
N GLU A 43 -3.73 -9.12 -1.67
CA GLU A 43 -3.70 -10.57 -1.66
C GLU A 43 -3.40 -11.18 -0.29
N ASN A 44 -2.67 -10.46 0.55
CA ASN A 44 -2.16 -11.04 1.79
C ASN A 44 -2.68 -10.42 3.07
N LYS A 45 -3.01 -9.15 3.05
CA LYS A 45 -3.44 -8.47 4.27
C LYS A 45 -4.90 -8.07 4.24
N TRP A 46 -5.37 -7.58 3.11
CA TRP A 46 -6.74 -7.05 3.01
C TRP A 46 -7.74 -8.07 2.47
N LYS A 47 -7.29 -9.24 2.11
CA LYS A 47 -8.13 -10.28 1.50
C LYS A 47 -9.31 -10.66 2.39
N HIS A 48 -9.09 -10.75 3.69
CA HIS A 48 -10.11 -11.13 4.65
C HIS A 48 -10.60 -9.98 5.51
N SER A 49 -10.19 -8.77 5.18
CA SER A 49 -10.55 -7.59 5.95
C SER A 49 -11.76 -6.90 5.36
N HIS A 50 -12.66 -6.47 6.23
CA HIS A 50 -13.85 -5.72 5.86
C HIS A 50 -13.85 -4.40 6.60
N ASN A 51 -14.42 -3.38 6.00
CA ASN A 51 -14.59 -2.08 6.64
C ASN A 51 -13.27 -1.42 7.06
N LEU A 52 -12.24 -1.59 6.24
CA LEU A 52 -10.98 -0.91 6.47
C LEU A 52 -11.15 0.60 6.34
N THR A 53 -10.63 1.34 7.29
CA THR A 53 -10.63 2.80 7.20
C THR A 53 -9.47 3.25 6.33
N LEU A 54 -9.58 4.48 5.81
CA LEU A 54 -8.51 5.05 5.01
C LEU A 54 -7.21 5.14 5.81
N SER A 55 -7.33 5.50 7.10
CA SER A 55 -6.16 5.59 7.98
C SER A 55 -5.45 4.24 8.13
N GLU A 56 -6.21 3.17 8.26
CA GLU A 56 -5.64 1.83 8.39
C GLU A 56 -4.92 1.43 7.10
N ILE A 57 -5.51 1.74 5.96
CA ILE A 57 -4.92 1.42 4.67
C ILE A 57 -3.60 2.17 4.49
N ILE A 58 -3.60 3.46 4.79
CA ILE A 58 -2.40 4.29 4.68
C ILE A 58 -1.31 3.77 5.61
N ASN A 59 -1.67 3.45 6.84
CA ASN A 59 -0.71 2.93 7.81
C ASN A 59 -0.13 1.60 7.36
N ASP A 60 -0.95 0.73 6.80
CA ASP A 60 -0.51 -0.56 6.29
C ASP A 60 0.50 -0.40 5.16
N ILE A 61 0.27 0.57 4.27
CA ILE A 61 1.18 0.85 3.17
C ILE A 61 2.53 1.33 3.69
N ILE A 62 2.51 2.30 4.59
CA ILE A 62 3.72 2.92 5.10
C ILE A 62 4.54 1.94 5.95
N SER A 63 3.88 1.12 6.73
CA SER A 63 4.55 0.20 7.66
C SER A 63 4.91 -1.16 7.04
N LEU A 64 4.51 -1.40 5.80
CA LEU A 64 4.78 -2.68 5.14
C LEU A 64 6.28 -2.95 5.03
N ASP A 65 6.68 -4.14 5.44
CA ASP A 65 8.05 -4.60 5.24
C ASP A 65 8.17 -5.17 3.83
N VAL A 66 8.80 -4.40 2.94
CA VAL A 66 8.91 -4.78 1.53
C VAL A 66 9.79 -6.01 1.30
N GLU A 67 10.58 -6.39 2.27
CA GLU A 67 11.36 -7.62 2.15
C GLU A 67 10.46 -8.84 1.98
N LYS A 68 9.21 -8.77 2.41
CA LYS A 68 8.26 -9.84 2.23
C LYS A 68 7.75 -9.95 0.80
N ILE A 69 7.93 -8.90 0.00
CA ILE A 69 7.53 -8.88 -1.40
C ILE A 69 8.63 -9.43 -2.30
N ARG A 70 9.86 -9.24 -1.90
CA ARG A 70 11.04 -9.57 -2.72
C ARG A 70 11.31 -11.05 -2.80
#